data_489f908a0dae69b493ec353c6b43178b
#
_entry.id   489f908a0dae69b493ec353c6b43178b
#
_cell.length_a   1.000
_cell.length_b   1.000
_cell.length_c   1.000
_cell.angle_alpha   90.00
_cell.angle_beta   90.00
_cell.angle_gamma   90.00
#
_symmetry.space_group_name_H-M   'P 1'
#
loop_
_entity.id
_entity.type
_entity.pdbx_description
1 polymer ?
#
loop_
_entity_poly.entity_id
_entity_poly.type
_entity_poly.pdbx_seq_one_letter_code
_entity_poly.pdbx_strand_id
1 'polypeptide(L)' 'MPSDDLNEQLDLELETISTNQLTELGNRAIQLGLIAGHGYHGGQYELLRQGQFILLPPHEAEQYLRALIDDSQP' A
#
# COMPACT_ATOMS: atom_id res chain seq x y z
N MET A 1 22.29 -22.95 1.73
CA MET A 1 21.24 -23.79 2.33
C MET A 1 19.90 -23.40 1.74
N PRO A 2 19.22 -24.35 1.10
CA PRO A 2 17.94 -24.01 0.48
C PRO A 2 16.91 -23.45 1.46
N SER A 3 16.87 -23.98 2.70
CA SER A 3 15.90 -23.51 3.66
C SER A 3 16.16 -22.06 4.11
N ASP A 4 17.44 -21.70 4.19
CA ASP A 4 17.81 -20.34 4.55
C ASP A 4 17.40 -19.36 3.44
N ASP A 5 17.63 -19.77 2.19
CA ASP A 5 17.26 -18.95 1.05
C ASP A 5 15.76 -18.76 0.98
N LEU A 6 15.00 -19.81 1.27
CA LEU A 6 13.53 -19.70 1.30
C LEU A 6 13.06 -18.77 2.40
N ASN A 7 13.69 -18.85 3.56
CA ASN A 7 13.32 -17.97 4.67
C ASN A 7 13.60 -16.52 4.33
N GLU A 8 14.71 -16.25 3.69
CA GLU A 8 15.03 -14.89 3.29
C GLU A 8 14.02 -14.36 2.29
N GLN A 9 13.61 -15.18 1.31
CA GLN A 9 12.61 -14.77 0.35
C GLN A 9 11.26 -14.52 1.01
N LEU A 10 10.89 -15.37 1.93
CA LEU A 10 9.62 -15.20 2.64
C LEU A 10 9.63 -13.92 3.47
N ASP A 11 10.74 -13.62 4.13
CA ASP A 11 10.86 -12.40 4.92
C ASP A 11 10.72 -11.18 4.03
N LEU A 12 11.34 -11.20 2.86
CA LEU A 12 11.22 -10.09 1.92
C LEU A 12 9.78 -9.92 1.45
N GLU A 13 9.09 -11.02 1.18
CA GLU A 13 7.69 -10.95 0.76
C GLU A 13 6.80 -10.43 1.86
N LEU A 14 7.08 -10.78 3.10
CA LEU A 14 6.30 -10.30 4.23
C LEU A 14 6.51 -8.81 4.48
N GLU A 15 7.72 -8.32 4.21
CA GLU A 15 8.05 -6.93 4.44
C GLU A 15 7.68 -6.03 3.26
N THR A 16 7.60 -6.60 2.06
CA THR A 16 7.39 -5.84 0.84
C THR A 16 6.03 -6.17 0.25
N ILE A 17 5.11 -5.23 0.30
CA ILE A 17 3.83 -5.39 -0.38
C ILE A 17 4.06 -5.32 -1.87
N SER A 18 3.39 -6.18 -2.64
CA SER A 18 3.52 -6.16 -4.08
C SER A 18 2.85 -4.92 -4.68
N THR A 19 3.36 -4.49 -5.83
CA THR A 19 2.79 -3.35 -6.54
C THR A 19 1.31 -3.58 -6.84
N ASN A 20 0.94 -4.81 -7.22
CA ASN A 20 -0.44 -5.14 -7.54
C ASN A 20 -1.35 -5.00 -6.33
N GLN A 21 -0.92 -5.48 -5.19
CA GLN A 21 -1.72 -5.38 -3.97
C GLN A 21 -1.94 -3.93 -3.57
N LEU A 22 -0.91 -3.13 -3.65
CA LEU A 22 -1.01 -1.72 -3.28
C LEU A 22 -1.90 -0.97 -4.28
N THR A 23 -1.77 -1.28 -5.57
CA THR A 23 -2.62 -0.69 -6.59
C THR A 23 -4.09 -1.04 -6.36
N GLU A 24 -4.38 -2.28 -6.00
CA GLU A 24 -5.74 -2.70 -5.72
C GLU A 24 -6.33 -1.97 -4.52
N LEU A 25 -5.54 -1.82 -3.46
CA LEU A 25 -5.97 -1.06 -2.29
C LEU A 25 -6.27 0.39 -2.64
N GLY A 26 -5.37 1.01 -3.42
CA GLY A 26 -5.56 2.39 -3.85
C GLY A 26 -6.82 2.55 -4.70
N ASN A 27 -7.03 1.63 -5.64
CA ASN A 27 -8.23 1.67 -6.49
C ASN A 27 -9.50 1.52 -5.67
N ARG A 28 -9.47 0.65 -4.68
CA ARG A 28 -10.63 0.46 -3.81
C ARG A 28 -10.90 1.73 -3.00
N ALA A 29 -9.85 2.36 -2.50
CA ALA A 29 -10.01 3.60 -1.75
C ALA A 29 -10.60 4.71 -2.64
N ILE A 30 -10.23 4.75 -3.93
CA ILE A 30 -10.83 5.69 -4.86
C ILE A 30 -12.31 5.38 -5.05
N GLN A 31 -12.67 4.11 -5.24
CA GLN A 31 -14.06 3.72 -5.42
C GLN A 31 -14.91 4.09 -4.21
N LEU A 32 -14.33 4.04 -3.03
CA LEU A 32 -15.02 4.40 -1.80
C LEU A 32 -15.00 5.90 -1.52
N GLY A 33 -14.35 6.69 -2.37
CA GLY A 33 -14.29 8.13 -2.21
C GLY A 33 -13.33 8.59 -1.13
N LEU A 34 -12.39 7.76 -0.72
CA LEU A 34 -11.47 8.07 0.38
C LEU A 34 -10.23 8.82 -0.08
N ILE A 35 -9.78 8.56 -1.30
CA ILE A 35 -8.65 9.25 -1.91
C ILE A 35 -9.01 9.62 -3.34
N ALA A 36 -8.28 10.58 -3.91
CA ALA A 36 -8.53 11.03 -5.27
C ALA A 36 -7.50 10.48 -6.27
N GLY A 37 -6.37 9.99 -5.79
CA GLY A 37 -5.35 9.43 -6.67
C GLY A 37 -4.30 8.70 -5.88
N HIS A 38 -3.49 7.90 -6.59
CA HIS A 38 -2.40 7.16 -5.96
C HIS A 38 -1.41 6.71 -7.02
N GLY A 39 -0.20 6.37 -6.60
CA GLY A 39 0.82 5.84 -7.49
C GLY A 39 2.18 5.78 -6.84
N TYR A 40 3.10 5.07 -7.48
CA TYR A 40 4.49 5.03 -7.03
C TYR A 40 5.21 6.30 -7.47
N HIS A 41 6.06 6.80 -6.60
CA HIS A 41 6.85 7.97 -6.89
C HIS A 41 8.20 7.89 -6.17
N GLY A 42 9.26 7.63 -6.93
CA GLY A 42 10.61 7.57 -6.37
C GLY A 42 10.79 6.55 -5.28
N GLY A 43 10.22 5.37 -5.44
CA GLY A 43 10.37 4.30 -4.45
C GLY A 43 9.40 4.37 -3.30
N GLN A 44 8.62 5.44 -3.23
CA GLN A 44 7.56 5.60 -2.24
C GLN A 44 6.20 5.56 -2.91
N TYR A 45 5.17 5.42 -2.13
CA TYR A 45 3.81 5.44 -2.63
C TYR A 45 3.15 6.76 -2.29
N GLU A 46 2.58 7.39 -3.30
CA GLU A 46 1.95 8.70 -3.16
C GLU A 46 0.43 8.52 -3.15
N LEU A 47 -0.21 9.22 -2.23
CA LEU A 47 -1.66 9.24 -2.12
C LEU A 47 -2.12 10.69 -2.18
N LEU A 48 -3.21 10.94 -2.90
CA LEU A 48 -3.84 12.26 -2.91
C LEU A 48 -5.14 12.18 -2.14
N ARG A 49 -5.20 12.89 -1.03
CA ARG A 49 -6.38 12.86 -0.17
C ARG A 49 -6.68 14.26 0.32
N GLN A 50 -7.90 14.71 0.10
CA GLN A 50 -8.38 16.03 0.56
C GLN A 50 -7.46 17.17 0.12
N GLY A 51 -6.97 17.10 -1.13
CA GLY A 51 -6.11 18.11 -1.69
C GLY A 51 -4.66 18.07 -1.24
N GLN A 52 -4.25 17.05 -0.50
CA GLN A 52 -2.89 16.92 -0.01
C GLN A 52 -2.25 15.66 -0.54
N PHE A 53 -0.96 15.76 -0.87
CA PHE A 53 -0.17 14.59 -1.25
C PHE A 53 0.49 14.00 -0.02
N ILE A 54 0.34 12.70 0.13
CA ILE A 54 0.92 11.95 1.23
C ILE A 54 1.89 10.94 0.63
N LEU A 55 3.17 11.01 1.01
CA LEU A 55 4.19 10.09 0.55
C LEU A 55 4.56 9.15 1.68
N LEU A 56 4.43 7.85 1.45
CA LEU A 56 4.72 6.83 2.44
C LEU A 56 5.53 5.70 1.81
N PRO A 57 6.40 5.06 2.59
CA PRO A 57 6.97 3.80 2.13
C PRO A 57 5.84 2.83 1.82
N PRO A 58 6.03 1.91 0.86
CA PRO A 58 4.93 1.03 0.45
C PRO A 58 4.26 0.29 1.59
N HIS A 59 5.03 -0.18 2.56
CA HIS A 59 4.49 -0.91 3.69
C HIS A 59 3.56 -0.03 4.54
N GLU A 60 3.96 1.20 4.77
CA GLU A 60 3.14 2.14 5.54
C GLU A 60 1.92 2.58 4.73
N ALA A 61 2.08 2.72 3.42
CA ALA A 61 0.96 3.05 2.56
C ALA A 61 -0.12 1.95 2.62
N GLU A 62 0.31 0.69 2.66
CA GLU A 62 -0.62 -0.42 2.82
C GLU A 62 -1.42 -0.28 4.11
N GLN A 63 -0.73 -0.05 5.21
CA GLN A 63 -1.39 0.09 6.50
C GLN A 63 -2.36 1.26 6.51
N TYR A 64 -1.94 2.36 5.93
CA TYR A 64 -2.76 3.56 5.84
C TYR A 64 -4.05 3.30 5.05
N LEU A 65 -3.91 2.69 3.88
CA LEU A 65 -5.06 2.40 3.02
C LEU A 65 -6.02 1.41 3.65
N ARG A 66 -5.47 0.37 4.30
CA ARG A 66 -6.32 -0.62 4.97
C ARG A 66 -7.11 0.01 6.09
N ALA A 67 -6.48 0.90 6.86
CA ALA A 67 -7.16 1.60 7.93
C ALA A 67 -8.27 2.50 7.40
N LEU A 68 -8.00 3.23 6.33
CA LEU A 68 -9.03 4.07 5.71
C LEU A 68 -10.23 3.26 5.25
N ILE A 69 -9.95 2.14 4.59
CA ILE A 69 -11.01 1.27 4.05
C ILE A 69 -11.81 0.66 5.19
N ASP A 70 -11.12 0.17 6.22
CA ASP A 70 -11.80 -0.41 7.37
C ASP A 70 -12.70 0.60 8.07
N ASP A 71 -12.22 1.82 8.24
CA ASP A 71 -12.99 2.88 8.89
C ASP A 71 -14.23 3.26 8.09
N SER A 72 -14.19 3.07 6.77
CA SER A 72 -15.32 3.41 5.91
C SER A 72 -16.39 2.32 5.87
N GLN A 73 -16.09 1.13 6.38
CA GLN A 73 -17.03 0.01 6.40
C GLN A 73 -17.98 0.16 7.58
N PRO A 74 -19.28 -0.13 7.37
CA PRO A 74 -20.23 -0.08 8.46
C PRO A 74 -20.05 -1.21 9.46
#